data_24555b4a558c6818294da0d90351f517
#
_entry.id   24555b4a558c6818294da0d90351f517
#
_cell.length_a   1.000
_cell.length_b   1.000
_cell.length_c   1.000
_cell.angle_alpha   90.00
_cell.angle_beta   90.00
_cell.angle_gamma   90.00
#
_symmetry.space_group_name_H-M   'P 1'
#
loop_
_entity.id
_entity.type
_entity.pdbx_description
1 polymer ?
#
loop_
_entity_poly.entity_id
_entity_poly.type
_entity_poly.pdbx_seq_one_letter_code
_entity_poly.pdbx_strand_id
1 'polypeptide(L)'
;MRNTIGIIGLALLAAACTRDPLFPGTPRSSHDPASGRRDSLATETPPGEHVYLTAVRFPDGYAWDLDTCAVQGEVWIDLYRDGERIRSLPAGVSVHPDMHRYVGGHVYMDWSTDTETVVSRDGAELFRFEGREAVRGFLVREDGVHTLGQDRDGEGFTYRIDGRILYRSETGSVLGAPDSPGTSGGAFVEYGEDVYYTCSVPSERGKEYDVMRNGERYQAFPATDGTRDVLFADGKVTRIRSKARGGLVLERDGKESRLVLNGRESCLWSRLIPWEEDVVALVCAQTAGEKRYLLQSAGGMSFTPFPGETVSDLLCGAKRIGWTVTDARGDLLRVRWSDGGVTEGTGGFLVCGRCALLRDGHLLLALTGRDGAPNRLQEDGVHADIPFNGYFTSVTVE
;
A
#
# COMPACT_ATOMS: atom_id res chain seq x y z
N MET A 1 16.34 45.56 7.47
CA MET A 1 16.17 44.56 6.41
C MET A 1 16.09 43.19 7.09
N ARG A 2 14.89 42.68 7.24
CA ARG A 2 14.64 41.39 7.89
C ARG A 2 14.44 40.34 6.78
N ASN A 3 15.34 39.40 6.69
CA ASN A 3 15.19 38.24 5.80
C ASN A 3 14.32 37.20 6.51
N THR A 4 13.12 37.03 6.00
CA THR A 4 12.24 35.93 6.39
C THR A 4 12.57 34.75 5.50
N ILE A 5 13.30 33.76 6.04
CA ILE A 5 13.49 32.47 5.38
C ILE A 5 12.26 31.63 5.70
N GLY A 6 11.46 31.41 4.68
CA GLY A 6 10.30 30.53 4.78
C GLY A 6 10.75 29.07 4.91
N ILE A 7 10.35 28.43 6.00
CA ILE A 7 10.48 27.00 6.21
C ILE A 7 9.38 26.35 5.35
N ILE A 8 9.76 25.75 4.25
CA ILE A 8 8.90 24.83 3.49
C ILE A 8 8.95 23.49 4.24
N GLY A 9 7.94 23.29 5.08
CA GLY A 9 7.72 22.04 5.80
C GLY A 9 7.41 20.90 4.82
N LEU A 10 8.12 19.82 5.00
CA LEU A 10 8.00 18.56 4.27
C LEU A 10 6.70 17.85 4.68
N ALA A 11 5.62 18.10 3.94
CA ALA A 11 4.41 17.28 3.98
C ALA A 11 4.44 16.35 2.75
N LEU A 12 5.26 15.31 2.80
CA LEU A 12 5.44 14.36 1.68
C LEU A 12 5.49 12.93 2.21
N LEU A 13 4.37 12.48 2.80
CA LEU A 13 4.18 11.06 3.14
C LEU A 13 2.71 10.64 3.18
N ALA A 14 1.87 11.29 2.35
CA ALA A 14 0.51 10.79 2.09
C ALA A 14 0.27 10.71 0.57
N ALA A 15 1.27 10.33 -0.20
CA ALA A 15 1.23 10.40 -1.66
C ALA A 15 1.20 9.01 -2.33
N ALA A 16 0.57 8.04 -1.70
CA ALA A 16 0.18 6.84 -2.46
C ALA A 16 -1.19 7.01 -3.14
N CYS A 17 -1.97 8.06 -2.79
CA CYS A 17 -3.26 8.37 -3.42
C CYS A 17 -3.53 9.87 -3.62
N THR A 18 -2.56 10.77 -3.51
CA THR A 18 -2.79 12.18 -3.82
C THR A 18 -2.38 12.49 -5.24
N ARG A 19 -3.38 12.61 -6.12
CA ARG A 19 -3.25 13.19 -7.44
C ARG A 19 -3.29 14.71 -7.37
N ASP A 20 -2.53 15.35 -8.27
CA ASP A 20 -2.67 16.79 -8.57
C ASP A 20 -4.08 17.11 -9.11
N PRO A 21 -4.79 18.11 -8.58
CA PRO A 21 -6.11 18.50 -9.05
C PRO A 21 -5.98 19.46 -10.23
N LEU A 22 -5.76 18.99 -11.43
CA LEU A 22 -5.85 19.84 -12.63
C LEU A 22 -6.32 19.00 -13.81
N PHE A 23 -7.68 18.97 -14.03
CA PHE A 23 -8.24 19.04 -15.39
C PHE A 23 -9.76 19.16 -15.34
N PRO A 24 -10.35 20.12 -16.09
CA PRO A 24 -11.80 20.30 -16.20
C PRO A 24 -12.42 19.26 -17.13
N GLY A 25 -13.62 18.83 -16.78
CA GLY A 25 -14.36 17.75 -17.39
C GLY A 25 -14.61 17.86 -18.89
N THR A 26 -14.59 16.71 -19.54
CA THR A 26 -15.10 16.49 -20.90
C THR A 26 -16.47 15.80 -20.87
N PRO A 27 -17.34 16.02 -21.86
CA PRO A 27 -18.75 15.65 -21.80
C PRO A 27 -18.98 14.13 -22.01
N ARG A 28 -19.99 13.62 -21.31
CA ARG A 28 -20.48 12.24 -21.35
C ARG A 28 -20.95 11.84 -22.75
N SER A 29 -20.48 10.72 -23.25
CA SER A 29 -21.13 9.98 -24.33
C SER A 29 -21.87 8.78 -23.76
N SER A 30 -23.15 8.68 -24.07
CA SER A 30 -24.02 7.55 -23.75
C SER A 30 -23.67 6.36 -24.65
N HIS A 31 -23.31 5.21 -24.07
CA HIS A 31 -23.26 3.94 -24.78
C HIS A 31 -24.19 2.92 -24.13
N ASP A 32 -25.00 2.27 -24.99
CA ASP A 32 -25.91 1.17 -24.65
C ASP A 32 -25.14 -0.06 -24.14
N PRO A 33 -25.67 -0.80 -23.16
CA PRO A 33 -25.04 -1.99 -22.66
C PRO A 33 -25.27 -3.17 -23.62
N ALA A 34 -24.25 -3.52 -24.39
CA ALA A 34 -24.24 -4.77 -25.13
C ALA A 34 -24.04 -5.95 -24.16
N SER A 35 -24.93 -6.93 -24.27
CA SER A 35 -24.94 -8.19 -23.53
C SER A 35 -23.64 -8.96 -23.71
N GLY A 36 -22.73 -8.87 -22.76
CA GLY A 36 -21.51 -9.65 -22.68
C GLY A 36 -21.81 -11.07 -22.14
N ARG A 37 -21.37 -12.07 -22.88
CA ARG A 37 -21.35 -13.48 -22.47
C ARG A 37 -20.65 -13.59 -21.10
N ARG A 38 -21.29 -14.26 -20.17
CA ARG A 38 -20.65 -14.80 -18.96
C ARG A 38 -19.77 -15.97 -19.39
N ASP A 39 -18.51 -15.71 -19.69
CA ASP A 39 -17.51 -16.75 -19.60
C ASP A 39 -17.21 -16.91 -18.11
N SER A 40 -17.67 -18.04 -17.57
CA SER A 40 -17.38 -18.40 -16.18
C SER A 40 -15.89 -18.47 -15.99
N LEU A 41 -15.35 -17.78 -14.98
CA LEU A 41 -14.03 -18.03 -14.44
C LEU A 41 -14.00 -19.47 -13.89
N ALA A 42 -13.81 -20.42 -14.76
CA ALA A 42 -13.46 -21.79 -14.38
C ALA A 42 -11.93 -21.90 -14.32
N THR A 43 -11.30 -21.02 -13.54
CA THR A 43 -9.99 -21.28 -13.02
C THR A 43 -10.17 -22.33 -11.94
N GLU A 44 -9.50 -23.46 -12.08
CA GLU A 44 -9.46 -24.50 -11.04
C GLU A 44 -8.71 -23.93 -9.82
N THR A 45 -9.42 -23.13 -9.02
CA THR A 45 -8.97 -22.79 -7.67
C THR A 45 -8.76 -24.12 -6.96
N PRO A 46 -7.60 -24.37 -6.35
CA PRO A 46 -7.38 -25.61 -5.63
C PRO A 46 -8.54 -25.89 -4.67
N PRO A 47 -9.01 -27.14 -4.53
CA PRO A 47 -10.17 -27.43 -3.70
C PRO A 47 -9.96 -26.93 -2.27
N GLY A 48 -10.78 -25.99 -1.84
CA GLY A 48 -10.74 -25.40 -0.50
C GLY A 48 -10.17 -23.98 -0.43
N GLU A 49 -9.65 -23.41 -1.52
CA GLU A 49 -9.20 -22.01 -1.55
C GLU A 49 -10.20 -21.12 -2.27
N HIS A 50 -10.42 -19.93 -1.73
CA HIS A 50 -11.35 -18.95 -2.25
C HIS A 50 -10.69 -17.59 -2.43
N VAL A 51 -11.12 -16.85 -3.45
CA VAL A 51 -10.74 -15.47 -3.66
C VAL A 51 -11.73 -14.56 -2.94
N TYR A 52 -11.21 -13.77 -2.00
CA TYR A 52 -12.00 -12.78 -1.29
C TYR A 52 -11.65 -11.37 -1.74
N LEU A 53 -12.68 -10.55 -1.96
CA LEU A 53 -12.55 -9.15 -2.33
C LEU A 53 -13.31 -8.31 -1.31
N THR A 54 -12.69 -7.23 -0.86
CA THR A 54 -13.41 -6.18 -0.15
C THR A 54 -13.63 -4.99 -1.09
N ALA A 55 -14.78 -4.35 -0.96
CA ALA A 55 -15.14 -3.21 -1.79
C ALA A 55 -15.93 -2.16 -1.00
N VAL A 56 -15.72 -0.90 -1.37
CA VAL A 56 -16.62 0.20 -0.97
C VAL A 56 -17.71 0.32 -2.00
N ARG A 57 -18.96 0.19 -1.58
CA ARG A 57 -20.11 0.37 -2.45
C ARG A 57 -20.93 1.59 -2.05
N PHE A 58 -21.25 2.40 -3.04
CA PHE A 58 -22.12 3.57 -2.94
C PHE A 58 -23.53 3.27 -3.46
N PRO A 59 -24.53 4.10 -3.13
CA PRO A 59 -25.85 4.02 -3.73
C PRO A 59 -25.79 4.10 -5.25
N ASP A 60 -26.74 3.45 -5.92
CA ASP A 60 -26.84 3.52 -7.38
C ASP A 60 -27.04 4.98 -7.84
N GLY A 61 -26.30 5.35 -8.89
CA GLY A 61 -26.31 6.71 -9.42
C GLY A 61 -25.51 7.76 -8.64
N TYR A 62 -24.89 7.38 -7.51
CA TYR A 62 -23.97 8.25 -6.81
C TYR A 62 -22.68 8.41 -7.64
N ALA A 63 -22.29 9.67 -7.91
CA ALA A 63 -21.00 9.95 -8.54
C ALA A 63 -19.93 10.01 -7.44
N TRP A 64 -19.04 9.03 -7.44
CA TRP A 64 -17.94 8.96 -6.49
C TRP A 64 -16.60 9.29 -7.18
N ASP A 65 -15.68 9.80 -6.38
CA ASP A 65 -14.30 10.06 -6.77
C ASP A 65 -13.38 9.50 -5.67
N LEU A 66 -12.28 8.85 -6.06
CA LEU A 66 -11.30 8.33 -5.11
C LEU A 66 -10.63 9.44 -4.27
N ASP A 67 -10.62 10.68 -4.81
CA ASP A 67 -10.04 11.83 -4.13
C ASP A 67 -11.00 12.46 -3.11
N THR A 68 -12.30 12.17 -3.18
CA THR A 68 -13.31 12.63 -2.23
C THR A 68 -13.63 11.54 -1.22
N CYS A 69 -12.81 11.38 -0.20
CA CYS A 69 -13.03 10.41 0.88
C CYS A 69 -14.21 10.75 1.81
N ALA A 70 -14.88 11.89 1.61
CA ALA A 70 -16.04 12.31 2.39
C ALA A 70 -17.33 11.95 1.67
N VAL A 71 -17.95 10.85 2.05
CA VAL A 71 -19.23 10.45 1.50
C VAL A 71 -20.34 10.92 2.44
N GLN A 72 -21.22 11.77 1.93
CA GLN A 72 -22.51 12.05 2.59
C GLN A 72 -23.52 11.01 2.09
N GLY A 73 -23.88 10.05 2.92
CA GLY A 73 -24.87 9.05 2.59
C GLY A 73 -24.56 7.66 3.12
N GLU A 74 -25.38 6.70 2.77
CA GLU A 74 -25.17 5.30 3.11
C GLU A 74 -24.08 4.71 2.23
N VAL A 75 -23.02 4.19 2.87
CA VAL A 75 -21.90 3.50 2.23
C VAL A 75 -21.81 2.12 2.84
N TRP A 76 -21.52 1.14 2.03
CA TRP A 76 -21.34 -0.24 2.48
C TRP A 76 -19.94 -0.73 2.17
N ILE A 77 -19.45 -1.58 3.05
CA ILE A 77 -18.32 -2.45 2.77
C ILE A 77 -18.89 -3.80 2.39
N ASP A 78 -18.70 -4.17 1.15
CA ASP A 78 -19.11 -5.45 0.63
C ASP A 78 -17.94 -6.43 0.64
N LEU A 79 -18.22 -7.67 1.04
CA LEU A 79 -17.33 -8.82 0.91
C LEU A 79 -17.84 -9.71 -0.20
N TYR A 80 -16.97 -10.02 -1.13
CA TYR A 80 -17.21 -10.98 -2.20
C TYR A 80 -16.35 -12.22 -1.98
N ARG A 81 -16.88 -13.38 -2.35
CA ARG A 81 -16.15 -14.65 -2.45
C ARG A 81 -16.34 -15.18 -3.86
N ASP A 82 -15.24 -15.42 -4.58
CA ASP A 82 -15.23 -15.92 -5.95
C ASP A 82 -16.12 -15.08 -6.89
N GLY A 83 -16.16 -13.77 -6.69
CA GLY A 83 -16.97 -12.81 -7.44
C GLY A 83 -18.42 -12.67 -6.98
N GLU A 84 -18.90 -13.49 -6.04
CA GLU A 84 -20.24 -13.39 -5.48
C GLU A 84 -20.25 -12.61 -4.16
N ARG A 85 -21.14 -11.63 -4.01
CA ARG A 85 -21.28 -10.87 -2.77
C ARG A 85 -21.88 -11.73 -1.67
N ILE A 86 -21.13 -11.99 -0.63
CA ILE A 86 -21.53 -12.83 0.50
C ILE A 86 -21.90 -12.03 1.77
N ARG A 87 -21.44 -10.77 1.87
CA ARG A 87 -21.73 -9.91 3.03
C ARG A 87 -21.76 -8.44 2.62
N SER A 88 -22.55 -7.65 3.33
CA SER A 88 -22.61 -6.19 3.20
C SER A 88 -22.71 -5.58 4.59
N LEU A 89 -21.79 -4.70 4.93
CA LEU A 89 -21.70 -4.04 6.24
C LEU A 89 -21.90 -2.54 6.04
N PRO A 90 -22.74 -1.87 6.84
CA PRO A 90 -22.83 -0.43 6.79
C PRO A 90 -21.49 0.17 7.23
N ALA A 91 -20.97 1.12 6.46
CA ALA A 91 -19.78 1.86 6.80
C ALA A 91 -20.14 3.24 7.36
N GLY A 92 -19.27 3.77 8.21
CA GLY A 92 -19.40 5.13 8.71
C GLY A 92 -19.18 6.19 7.64
N VAL A 93 -19.12 7.44 8.06
CA VAL A 93 -19.14 8.63 7.20
C VAL A 93 -17.85 8.86 6.42
N SER A 94 -16.75 8.23 6.81
CA SER A 94 -15.44 8.40 6.18
C SER A 94 -14.84 7.03 5.88
N VAL A 95 -14.63 6.74 4.62
CA VAL A 95 -14.08 5.45 4.17
C VAL A 95 -12.80 5.71 3.39
N HIS A 96 -11.70 5.17 3.90
CA HIS A 96 -10.40 5.15 3.21
C HIS A 96 -10.11 3.76 2.66
N PRO A 97 -9.49 3.62 1.47
CA PRO A 97 -9.14 2.33 0.89
C PRO A 97 -8.31 1.42 1.80
N ASP A 98 -7.54 2.02 2.71
CA ASP A 98 -6.63 1.29 3.63
C ASP A 98 -7.31 0.76 4.89
N MET A 99 -8.59 1.00 5.06
CA MET A 99 -9.32 0.76 6.30
C MET A 99 -9.99 -0.61 6.40
N HIS A 100 -9.88 -1.44 5.38
CA HIS A 100 -10.57 -2.73 5.34
C HIS A 100 -9.59 -3.87 5.20
N ARG A 101 -9.80 -4.93 5.99
CA ARG A 101 -9.02 -6.17 5.93
C ARG A 101 -9.96 -7.36 6.02
N TYR A 102 -9.74 -8.35 5.19
CA TYR A 102 -10.30 -9.68 5.38
C TYR A 102 -9.22 -10.58 5.96
N VAL A 103 -9.46 -11.18 7.10
CA VAL A 103 -8.51 -12.07 7.79
C VAL A 103 -9.29 -13.14 8.52
N GLY A 104 -8.98 -14.42 8.27
CA GLY A 104 -9.52 -15.54 9.01
C GLY A 104 -11.04 -15.60 9.02
N GLY A 105 -11.70 -15.37 7.90
CA GLY A 105 -13.16 -15.40 7.79
C GLY A 105 -13.88 -14.12 8.25
N HIS A 106 -13.15 -13.09 8.71
CA HIS A 106 -13.72 -11.87 9.28
C HIS A 106 -13.33 -10.61 8.50
N VAL A 107 -14.24 -9.64 8.41
CA VAL A 107 -13.96 -8.31 7.89
C VAL A 107 -13.65 -7.37 9.04
N TYR A 108 -12.43 -6.85 9.04
CA TYR A 108 -12.00 -5.80 9.97
C TYR A 108 -12.06 -4.45 9.29
N MET A 109 -12.50 -3.43 10.00
CA MET A 109 -12.57 -2.05 9.53
C MET A 109 -12.05 -1.12 10.62
N ASP A 110 -11.41 -0.04 10.21
CA ASP A 110 -11.17 1.11 11.07
C ASP A 110 -11.76 2.37 10.43
N TRP A 111 -12.25 3.27 11.25
CA TRP A 111 -12.67 4.60 10.82
C TRP A 111 -12.39 5.62 11.94
N SER A 112 -12.15 6.85 11.53
CA SER A 112 -11.94 7.95 12.49
C SER A 112 -13.06 8.97 12.37
N THR A 113 -13.53 9.42 13.52
CA THR A 113 -14.32 10.66 13.67
C THR A 113 -13.38 11.84 13.87
N ASP A 114 -13.91 13.01 14.26
CA ASP A 114 -13.08 14.19 14.58
C ASP A 114 -12.26 14.00 15.87
N THR A 115 -12.64 13.07 16.73
CA THR A 115 -12.06 12.93 18.08
C THR A 115 -11.59 11.54 18.44
N GLU A 116 -11.98 10.50 17.67
CA GLU A 116 -11.70 9.11 18.02
C GLU A 116 -11.50 8.24 16.77
N THR A 117 -10.83 7.11 16.96
CA THR A 117 -10.70 6.04 15.98
C THR A 117 -11.36 4.78 16.53
N VAL A 118 -12.16 4.13 15.71
CA VAL A 118 -12.89 2.89 16.03
C VAL A 118 -12.37 1.75 15.16
N VAL A 119 -12.14 0.60 15.77
CA VAL A 119 -11.84 -0.66 15.07
C VAL A 119 -12.99 -1.62 15.29
N SER A 120 -13.46 -2.22 14.21
CA SER A 120 -14.57 -3.19 14.24
C SER A 120 -14.22 -4.50 13.55
N ARG A 121 -14.97 -5.54 13.90
CA ARG A 121 -14.98 -6.84 13.23
C ARG A 121 -16.41 -7.19 12.85
N ASP A 122 -16.62 -7.49 11.56
CA ASP A 122 -17.95 -7.83 11.03
C ASP A 122 -19.06 -6.80 11.35
N GLY A 123 -18.70 -5.53 11.44
CA GLY A 123 -19.60 -4.45 11.80
C GLY A 123 -19.81 -4.23 13.30
N ALA A 124 -19.33 -5.13 14.17
CA ALA A 124 -19.35 -4.95 15.62
C ALA A 124 -18.06 -4.25 16.09
N GLU A 125 -18.21 -3.21 16.89
CA GLU A 125 -17.07 -2.53 17.50
C GLU A 125 -16.27 -3.52 18.37
N LEU A 126 -14.96 -3.58 18.16
CA LEU A 126 -14.02 -4.30 18.99
C LEU A 126 -13.46 -3.38 20.09
N PHE A 127 -12.94 -2.23 19.67
CA PHE A 127 -12.39 -1.23 20.57
C PHE A 127 -12.37 0.15 19.89
N ARG A 128 -12.27 1.19 20.72
CA ARG A 128 -12.06 2.58 20.31
C ARG A 128 -11.00 3.24 21.15
N PHE A 129 -10.42 4.27 20.61
CA PHE A 129 -9.45 5.11 21.32
C PHE A 129 -9.54 6.55 20.87
N GLU A 130 -9.14 7.45 21.76
CA GLU A 130 -9.08 8.89 21.48
C GLU A 130 -8.03 9.21 20.43
N GLY A 131 -8.31 10.22 19.60
CA GLY A 131 -7.44 10.68 18.54
C GLY A 131 -7.81 10.15 17.16
N ARG A 132 -7.47 10.93 16.14
CA ARG A 132 -7.64 10.58 14.74
C ARG A 132 -6.37 9.94 14.21
N GLU A 133 -6.41 8.66 14.01
CA GLU A 133 -5.26 7.92 13.49
C GLU A 133 -5.55 7.29 12.14
N ALA A 134 -4.55 7.26 11.26
CA ALA A 134 -4.53 6.39 10.10
C ALA A 134 -3.88 5.06 10.51
N VAL A 135 -4.62 3.97 10.53
CA VAL A 135 -4.07 2.65 10.85
C VAL A 135 -3.19 2.19 9.69
N ARG A 136 -1.88 2.24 9.90
CA ARG A 136 -0.85 1.87 8.90
C ARG A 136 -0.44 0.42 8.99
N GLY A 137 -0.45 -0.14 10.21
CA GLY A 137 -0.20 -1.55 10.46
C GLY A 137 -1.42 -2.19 11.12
N PHE A 138 -1.79 -3.38 10.65
CA PHE A 138 -2.90 -4.16 11.19
C PHE A 138 -2.56 -5.64 11.10
N LEU A 139 -2.68 -6.35 12.21
CA LEU A 139 -2.34 -7.76 12.30
C LEU A 139 -3.24 -8.44 13.32
N VAL A 140 -3.78 -9.60 12.97
CA VAL A 140 -4.60 -10.42 13.87
C VAL A 140 -3.79 -11.64 14.30
N ARG A 141 -3.62 -11.81 15.60
CA ARG A 141 -2.88 -12.93 16.20
C ARG A 141 -3.67 -13.57 17.33
N GLU A 142 -3.13 -14.65 17.88
CA GLU A 142 -3.72 -15.32 19.05
C GLU A 142 -3.78 -14.41 20.28
N ASP A 143 -2.81 -13.49 20.43
CA ASP A 143 -2.73 -12.54 21.55
C ASP A 143 -3.57 -11.27 21.36
N GLY A 144 -4.24 -11.11 20.22
CA GLY A 144 -5.16 -10.01 19.95
C GLY A 144 -5.00 -9.36 18.58
N VAL A 145 -5.69 -8.22 18.43
CA VAL A 145 -5.63 -7.37 17.23
C VAL A 145 -4.58 -6.28 17.44
N HIS A 146 -3.50 -6.36 16.71
CA HIS A 146 -2.42 -5.39 16.71
C HIS A 146 -2.72 -4.26 15.73
N THR A 147 -2.57 -3.03 16.17
CA THR A 147 -2.71 -1.83 15.34
C THR A 147 -1.52 -0.90 15.50
N LEU A 148 -1.08 -0.30 14.40
CA LEU A 148 -0.06 0.74 14.38
C LEU A 148 -0.66 1.96 13.69
N GLY A 149 -1.06 2.93 14.48
CA GLY A 149 -1.75 4.15 14.04
C GLY A 149 -0.78 5.32 13.90
N GLN A 150 -0.86 6.04 12.78
CA GLN A 150 -0.21 7.34 12.57
C GLN A 150 -1.21 8.44 12.88
N ASP A 151 -0.86 9.39 13.73
CA ASP A 151 -1.68 10.56 14.00
C ASP A 151 -1.95 11.33 12.69
N ARG A 152 -3.22 11.70 12.45
CA ARG A 152 -3.64 12.48 11.27
C ARG A 152 -3.45 13.97 11.45
N ASP A 153 -3.51 14.45 12.68
CA ASP A 153 -3.48 15.88 13.02
C ASP A 153 -2.11 16.33 13.55
N GLY A 154 -1.19 15.39 13.73
CA GLY A 154 0.12 15.64 14.31
C GLY A 154 1.25 14.75 13.77
N GLU A 155 2.39 14.90 14.41
CA GLU A 155 3.56 14.05 14.20
C GLU A 155 3.61 13.04 15.35
N GLY A 156 3.04 11.87 15.18
CA GLY A 156 3.09 10.84 16.21
C GLY A 156 2.50 9.53 15.74
N PHE A 157 2.78 8.46 16.46
CA PHE A 157 2.22 7.16 16.17
C PHE A 157 2.07 6.33 17.43
N THR A 158 1.15 5.38 17.39
CA THR A 158 0.83 4.52 18.53
C THR A 158 0.70 3.06 18.13
N TYR A 159 1.38 2.18 18.86
CA TYR A 159 1.23 0.73 18.76
C TYR A 159 0.33 0.20 19.86
N ARG A 160 -0.68 -0.61 19.49
CA ARG A 160 -1.68 -1.17 20.42
C ARG A 160 -1.91 -2.65 20.16
N ILE A 161 -2.34 -3.36 21.21
CA ILE A 161 -3.00 -4.67 21.13
C ILE A 161 -4.36 -4.52 21.77
N ASP A 162 -5.43 -4.87 21.05
CA ASP A 162 -6.84 -4.74 21.49
C ASP A 162 -7.15 -3.35 22.07
N GLY A 163 -6.69 -2.30 21.40
CA GLY A 163 -6.84 -0.91 21.83
C GLY A 163 -5.91 -0.46 22.96
N ARG A 164 -5.25 -1.38 23.66
CA ARG A 164 -4.32 -1.04 24.76
C ARG A 164 -2.98 -0.59 24.20
N ILE A 165 -2.53 0.60 24.61
CA ILE A 165 -1.25 1.17 24.19
C ILE A 165 -0.10 0.34 24.76
N LEU A 166 0.79 -0.12 23.89
CA LEU A 166 2.08 -0.72 24.24
C LEU A 166 3.23 0.27 24.04
N TYR A 167 3.14 1.08 22.98
CA TYR A 167 4.13 2.12 22.71
C TYR A 167 3.43 3.33 22.07
N ARG A 168 3.86 4.52 22.44
CA ARG A 168 3.45 5.77 21.84
C ARG A 168 4.64 6.69 21.65
N SER A 169 4.70 7.34 20.51
CA SER A 169 5.59 8.45 20.24
C SER A 169 4.76 9.66 19.87
N GLU A 170 5.01 10.78 20.56
CA GLU A 170 4.34 12.07 20.27
C GLU A 170 4.87 12.71 18.99
N THR A 171 5.97 12.22 18.45
CA THR A 171 6.60 12.74 17.23
C THR A 171 7.13 11.59 16.38
N GLY A 172 7.26 11.85 15.08
CA GLY A 172 7.79 10.85 14.15
C GLY A 172 6.73 10.18 13.28
N SER A 173 7.15 9.19 12.53
CA SER A 173 6.29 8.54 11.54
C SER A 173 6.57 7.06 11.46
N VAL A 174 5.53 6.28 11.24
CA VAL A 174 5.65 4.88 10.84
C VAL A 174 6.31 4.82 9.47
N LEU A 175 7.28 3.94 9.33
CA LEU A 175 7.89 3.58 8.06
C LEU A 175 7.37 2.21 7.63
N GLY A 176 7.38 1.99 6.35
CA GLY A 176 6.96 0.73 5.77
C GLY A 176 6.41 0.96 4.39
N ALA A 177 6.37 -0.10 3.60
CA ALA A 177 5.60 -0.07 2.38
C ALA A 177 4.16 0.24 2.78
N PRO A 178 3.46 1.19 2.13
CA PRO A 178 2.03 1.15 2.15
C PRO A 178 1.66 -0.26 1.74
N ASP A 179 0.72 -0.85 2.44
CA ASP A 179 0.28 -2.21 2.28
C ASP A 179 0.49 -2.75 0.87
N SER A 180 1.61 -3.43 0.67
CA SER A 180 1.88 -4.08 -0.61
C SER A 180 0.97 -5.30 -0.72
N PRO A 181 0.43 -5.60 -1.90
CA PRO A 181 -0.31 -6.82 -2.13
C PRO A 181 0.51 -8.03 -1.66
N GLY A 182 -0.10 -8.90 -0.90
CA GLY A 182 0.57 -10.10 -0.34
C GLY A 182 1.26 -9.90 1.01
N THR A 183 1.30 -8.69 1.57
CA THR A 183 1.67 -8.48 2.97
C THR A 183 0.43 -8.31 3.82
N SER A 184 0.10 -9.28 4.63
CA SER A 184 -1.11 -9.31 5.47
C SER A 184 -1.13 -8.26 6.58
N GLY A 185 -0.07 -7.52 6.79
CA GLY A 185 0.13 -6.71 7.98
C GLY A 185 0.46 -5.24 7.80
N GLY A 186 0.56 -4.72 6.56
CA GLY A 186 0.98 -3.33 6.37
C GLY A 186 2.40 -3.07 6.88
N ALA A 187 2.55 -2.18 7.86
CA ALA A 187 3.85 -1.84 8.43
C ALA A 187 4.42 -2.90 9.39
N PHE A 188 3.65 -3.92 9.77
CA PHE A 188 4.13 -5.00 10.64
C PHE A 188 4.81 -6.12 9.88
N VAL A 189 5.84 -6.71 10.52
CA VAL A 189 6.51 -7.93 10.09
C VAL A 189 6.52 -8.90 11.26
N GLU A 190 5.98 -10.11 11.06
CA GLU A 190 6.11 -11.20 12.03
C GLU A 190 7.39 -11.97 11.78
N TYR A 191 8.11 -12.25 12.85
CA TYR A 191 9.27 -13.16 12.82
C TYR A 191 9.40 -13.91 14.13
N GLY A 192 9.23 -15.23 14.06
CA GLY A 192 9.09 -16.05 15.26
C GLY A 192 7.82 -15.69 16.04
N GLU A 193 7.97 -15.44 17.32
CA GLU A 193 6.86 -15.02 18.19
C GLU A 193 6.71 -13.49 18.28
N ASP A 194 7.58 -12.74 17.61
CA ASP A 194 7.68 -11.30 17.76
C ASP A 194 7.05 -10.54 16.58
N VAL A 195 6.60 -9.33 16.87
CA VAL A 195 6.10 -8.36 15.88
C VAL A 195 7.10 -7.22 15.76
N TYR A 196 7.56 -6.98 14.54
CA TYR A 196 8.48 -5.90 14.22
C TYR A 196 7.79 -4.82 13.38
N TYR A 197 8.20 -3.59 13.57
CA TYR A 197 7.87 -2.46 12.71
C TYR A 197 8.99 -1.44 12.69
N THR A 198 8.98 -0.57 11.72
CA THR A 198 9.98 0.48 11.58
C THR A 198 9.34 1.85 11.67
N CYS A 199 10.04 2.79 12.28
CA CYS A 199 9.59 4.17 12.44
C CYS A 199 10.75 5.14 12.31
N SER A 200 10.42 6.40 12.11
CA SER A 200 11.39 7.48 12.19
C SER A 200 10.99 8.44 13.28
N VAL A 201 11.92 8.79 14.16
CA VAL A 201 11.68 9.70 15.27
C VAL A 201 12.69 10.84 15.26
N PRO A 202 12.31 12.04 15.70
CA PRO A 202 13.28 13.10 15.97
C PRO A 202 14.24 12.70 17.10
N SER A 203 15.49 13.10 16.99
CA SER A 203 16.49 12.94 18.05
C SER A 203 17.32 14.23 18.21
N GLU A 204 18.11 14.32 19.25
CA GLU A 204 19.01 15.46 19.48
C GLU A 204 20.01 15.68 18.32
N ARG A 205 20.30 14.63 17.55
CA ARG A 205 21.21 14.65 16.39
C ARG A 205 20.48 14.75 15.04
N GLY A 206 19.17 15.07 15.05
CA GLY A 206 18.33 15.13 13.87
C GLY A 206 17.27 14.02 13.88
N LYS A 207 17.24 13.19 12.85
CA LYS A 207 16.28 12.09 12.67
C LYS A 207 16.95 10.74 12.97
N GLU A 208 16.26 9.86 13.66
CA GLU A 208 16.62 8.45 13.81
C GLU A 208 15.60 7.56 13.11
N TYR A 209 16.07 6.41 12.64
CA TYR A 209 15.26 5.34 12.09
C TYR A 209 15.33 4.16 13.05
N ASP A 210 14.21 3.83 13.67
CA ASP A 210 14.14 2.78 14.67
C ASP A 210 13.48 1.52 14.10
N VAL A 211 14.05 0.38 14.42
CA VAL A 211 13.39 -0.92 14.35
C VAL A 211 12.83 -1.19 15.73
N MET A 212 11.54 -1.44 15.81
CA MET A 212 10.82 -1.76 17.04
C MET A 212 10.49 -3.24 17.06
N ARG A 213 10.51 -3.85 18.25
CA ARG A 213 10.10 -5.23 18.51
C ARG A 213 9.13 -5.25 19.66
N ASN A 214 7.89 -5.69 19.45
CA ASN A 214 6.83 -5.74 20.45
C ASN A 214 6.63 -4.43 21.24
N GLY A 215 6.84 -3.28 20.59
CA GLY A 215 6.75 -1.97 21.24
C GLY A 215 8.05 -1.47 21.91
N GLU A 216 9.11 -2.26 21.92
CA GLU A 216 10.41 -1.86 22.44
C GLU A 216 11.40 -1.55 21.31
N ARG A 217 12.31 -0.61 21.52
CA ARG A 217 13.36 -0.31 20.55
C ARG A 217 14.34 -1.47 20.46
N TYR A 218 14.37 -2.12 19.30
CA TYR A 218 15.30 -3.21 18.98
C TYR A 218 16.64 -2.69 18.46
N GLN A 219 16.59 -1.75 17.50
CA GLN A 219 17.78 -1.16 16.89
C GLN A 219 17.50 0.25 16.39
N ALA A 220 18.48 1.14 16.44
CA ALA A 220 18.37 2.53 15.98
C ALA A 220 19.48 2.90 15.00
N PHE A 221 19.14 3.72 14.01
CA PHE A 221 20.04 4.18 12.96
C PHE A 221 19.91 5.71 12.81
N PRO A 222 20.94 6.50 13.15
CA PRO A 222 20.87 7.93 12.98
C PRO A 222 20.90 8.32 11.50
N ALA A 223 20.11 9.31 11.11
CA ALA A 223 20.13 9.83 9.73
C ALA A 223 21.48 10.48 9.38
N THR A 224 22.25 10.89 10.38
CA THR A 224 23.61 11.46 10.21
C THR A 224 24.61 10.48 9.61
N ASP A 225 24.37 9.18 9.67
CA ASP A 225 25.18 8.16 8.98
C ASP A 225 24.77 7.93 7.53
N GLY A 226 23.83 8.72 7.04
CA GLY A 226 23.28 8.65 5.68
C GLY A 226 22.08 7.72 5.53
N THR A 227 21.56 7.13 6.61
CA THR A 227 20.36 6.27 6.58
C THR A 227 19.15 7.04 6.03
N ARG A 228 18.43 6.43 5.09
CA ARG A 228 17.26 6.98 4.42
C ARG A 228 16.01 6.16 4.64
N ASP A 229 16.17 4.85 4.74
CA ASP A 229 15.09 3.91 4.95
C ASP A 229 15.61 2.65 5.64
N VAL A 230 14.77 2.00 6.42
CA VAL A 230 15.09 0.80 7.21
C VAL A 230 13.92 -0.15 7.18
N LEU A 231 14.20 -1.44 7.02
CA LEU A 231 13.23 -2.52 7.09
C LEU A 231 13.79 -3.70 7.87
N PHE A 232 12.97 -4.31 8.71
CA PHE A 232 13.22 -5.63 9.27
C PHE A 232 12.48 -6.68 8.45
N ALA A 233 13.18 -7.67 7.95
CA ALA A 233 12.60 -8.80 7.24
C ALA A 233 13.49 -10.04 7.39
N ASP A 234 12.90 -11.20 7.57
CA ASP A 234 13.59 -12.49 7.70
C ASP A 234 14.72 -12.46 8.76
N GLY A 235 14.39 -11.97 9.96
CA GLY A 235 15.33 -11.89 11.08
C GLY A 235 16.48 -10.87 10.91
N LYS A 236 16.47 -10.06 9.84
CA LYS A 236 17.57 -9.17 9.46
C LYS A 236 17.10 -7.76 9.24
N VAL A 237 17.95 -6.81 9.60
CA VAL A 237 17.73 -5.40 9.27
C VAL A 237 18.40 -5.08 7.94
N THR A 238 17.62 -4.47 7.05
CA THR A 238 18.09 -3.92 5.77
C THR A 238 17.90 -2.42 5.79
N ARG A 239 18.88 -1.66 5.28
CA ARG A 239 18.78 -0.20 5.17
C ARG A 239 19.31 0.33 3.85
N ILE A 240 18.77 1.47 3.43
CA ILE A 240 19.32 2.27 2.34
C ILE A 240 20.13 3.41 2.95
N ARG A 241 21.37 3.57 2.51
CA ARG A 241 22.25 4.65 2.96
C ARG A 241 22.80 5.49 1.81
N SER A 242 22.90 6.80 2.06
CA SER A 242 23.67 7.72 1.23
C SER A 242 25.16 7.66 1.61
N LYS A 243 26.04 7.63 0.64
CA LYS A 243 27.50 7.73 0.85
C LYS A 243 27.96 9.20 0.76
N ALA A 244 28.99 9.55 1.53
CA ALA A 244 29.54 10.91 1.59
C ALA A 244 30.00 11.49 0.23
N ARG A 245 30.34 10.64 -0.73
CA ARG A 245 30.75 11.04 -2.10
C ARG A 245 29.62 10.94 -3.12
N GLY A 246 28.36 10.86 -2.67
CA GLY A 246 27.20 10.58 -3.49
C GLY A 246 27.03 9.09 -3.76
N GLY A 247 25.83 8.74 -4.24
CA GLY A 247 25.40 7.36 -4.46
C GLY A 247 24.67 6.78 -3.25
N LEU A 248 23.98 5.69 -3.50
CA LEU A 248 23.22 4.91 -2.51
C LEU A 248 23.80 3.51 -2.38
N VAL A 249 23.66 2.94 -1.20
CA VAL A 249 23.94 1.53 -0.94
C VAL A 249 22.78 0.90 -0.21
N LEU A 250 22.50 -0.33 -0.56
CA LEU A 250 21.65 -1.25 0.17
C LEU A 250 22.54 -2.06 1.10
N GLU A 251 22.29 -2.01 2.39
CA GLU A 251 23.07 -2.72 3.40
C GLU A 251 22.17 -3.73 4.11
N ARG A 252 22.59 -4.99 4.14
CA ARG A 252 21.94 -6.08 4.87
C ARG A 252 23.02 -6.98 5.50
N ASP A 253 22.94 -7.27 6.80
CA ASP A 253 23.93 -8.06 7.54
C ASP A 253 25.38 -7.57 7.36
N GLY A 254 25.58 -6.25 7.36
CA GLY A 254 26.90 -5.66 7.16
C GLY A 254 27.46 -5.80 5.73
N LYS A 255 26.73 -6.43 4.81
CA LYS A 255 27.06 -6.49 3.39
C LYS A 255 26.44 -5.31 2.65
N GLU A 256 27.24 -4.62 1.87
CA GLU A 256 26.80 -3.49 1.07
C GLU A 256 26.68 -3.88 -0.41
N SER A 257 25.54 -3.58 -1.00
CA SER A 257 25.30 -3.62 -2.44
C SER A 257 25.11 -2.20 -2.95
N ARG A 258 25.85 -1.81 -3.99
CA ARG A 258 25.72 -0.46 -4.54
C ARG A 258 24.44 -0.34 -5.35
N LEU A 259 23.62 0.66 -5.02
CA LEU A 259 22.49 1.09 -5.84
C LEU A 259 23.01 2.03 -6.94
N VAL A 260 22.93 1.59 -8.20
CA VAL A 260 23.59 2.29 -9.31
C VAL A 260 22.72 3.46 -9.75
N LEU A 261 22.98 4.63 -9.19
CA LEU A 261 22.49 5.90 -9.71
C LEU A 261 23.50 6.43 -10.73
N ASN A 262 23.03 7.04 -11.81
CA ASN A 262 23.89 7.78 -12.73
C ASN A 262 24.43 9.03 -12.04
N GLY A 263 25.66 9.44 -12.33
CA GLY A 263 26.38 10.47 -11.56
C GLY A 263 25.75 11.87 -11.49
N ARG A 264 24.62 12.11 -12.17
CA ARG A 264 23.83 13.35 -12.10
C ARG A 264 22.44 13.15 -11.50
N GLU A 265 22.10 11.93 -11.07
CA GLU A 265 20.80 11.62 -10.48
C GLU A 265 20.77 11.93 -8.99
N SER A 266 19.69 12.54 -8.55
CA SER A 266 19.37 12.67 -7.12
C SER A 266 18.25 11.69 -6.76
N CYS A 267 18.39 11.02 -5.62
CA CYS A 267 17.30 10.21 -5.07
C CYS A 267 16.21 11.13 -4.53
N LEU A 268 15.01 11.03 -5.09
CA LEU A 268 13.83 11.72 -4.58
C LEU A 268 13.30 11.00 -3.34
N TRP A 269 13.06 9.72 -3.46
CA TRP A 269 12.62 8.85 -2.39
C TRP A 269 13.10 7.41 -2.62
N SER A 270 13.08 6.63 -1.57
CA SER A 270 13.40 5.21 -1.61
C SER A 270 12.46 4.44 -0.68
N ARG A 271 12.26 3.17 -0.97
CA ARG A 271 11.42 2.26 -0.21
C ARG A 271 12.04 0.87 -0.20
N LEU A 272 11.99 0.22 0.95
CA LEU A 272 12.34 -1.18 1.13
C LEU A 272 11.08 -2.03 1.19
N ILE A 273 11.08 -3.15 0.49
CA ILE A 273 9.94 -4.05 0.37
C ILE A 273 10.43 -5.49 0.64
N PRO A 274 9.78 -6.24 1.55
CA PRO A 274 10.15 -7.64 1.77
C PRO A 274 9.87 -8.46 0.50
N TRP A 275 10.78 -9.39 0.19
CA TRP A 275 10.61 -10.31 -0.91
C TRP A 275 11.22 -11.66 -0.57
N GLU A 276 10.37 -12.61 -0.16
CA GLU A 276 10.80 -13.91 0.38
C GLU A 276 11.83 -13.75 1.51
N GLU A 277 12.97 -14.43 1.40
CA GLU A 277 14.11 -14.29 2.31
C GLU A 277 15.00 -13.07 1.99
N ASP A 278 14.59 -12.22 1.02
CA ASP A 278 15.34 -11.05 0.58
C ASP A 278 14.55 -9.75 0.78
N VAL A 279 15.13 -8.64 0.39
CA VAL A 279 14.53 -7.30 0.40
C VAL A 279 14.83 -6.61 -0.93
N VAL A 280 13.83 -6.00 -1.50
CA VAL A 280 13.96 -5.16 -2.69
C VAL A 280 13.94 -3.70 -2.33
N ALA A 281 14.92 -2.95 -2.81
CA ALA A 281 14.92 -1.50 -2.80
C ALA A 281 14.27 -0.96 -4.07
N LEU A 282 13.19 -0.20 -3.91
CA LEU A 282 12.62 0.65 -4.96
C LEU A 282 13.12 2.07 -4.74
N VAL A 283 13.81 2.63 -5.71
CA VAL A 283 14.37 3.98 -5.65
C VAL A 283 13.83 4.81 -6.81
N CYS A 284 13.22 5.94 -6.52
CA CYS A 284 12.90 6.96 -7.51
C CYS A 284 14.04 7.98 -7.55
N ALA A 285 14.70 8.07 -8.69
CA ALA A 285 15.74 9.04 -8.96
C ALA A 285 15.30 10.06 -10.00
N GLN A 286 15.90 11.23 -9.98
CA GLN A 286 15.58 12.31 -10.92
C GLN A 286 16.84 12.94 -11.52
N THR A 287 16.81 13.20 -12.83
CA THR A 287 17.80 14.00 -13.54
C THR A 287 17.08 14.97 -14.47
N ALA A 288 17.38 16.27 -14.39
CA ALA A 288 16.85 17.31 -15.28
C ALA A 288 15.32 17.29 -15.47
N GLY A 289 14.57 16.88 -14.42
CA GLY A 289 13.11 16.82 -14.45
C GLY A 289 12.53 15.45 -14.83
N GLU A 290 13.33 14.54 -15.37
CA GLU A 290 12.89 13.17 -15.67
C GLU A 290 13.06 12.26 -14.48
N LYS A 291 12.01 11.47 -14.15
CA LYS A 291 12.03 10.44 -13.11
C LYS A 291 12.48 9.12 -13.71
N ARG A 292 13.27 8.39 -12.96
CA ARG A 292 13.68 7.02 -13.25
C ARG A 292 13.51 6.17 -11.99
N TYR A 293 13.06 4.97 -12.17
CA TYR A 293 12.92 3.99 -11.09
C TYR A 293 14.02 2.95 -11.19
N LEU A 294 14.58 2.60 -10.05
CA LEU A 294 15.55 1.52 -9.89
C LEU A 294 14.99 0.51 -8.90
N LEU A 295 14.99 -0.75 -9.28
CA LEU A 295 14.66 -1.88 -8.44
C LEU A 295 15.91 -2.72 -8.26
N GLN A 296 16.29 -3.02 -7.03
CA GLN A 296 17.44 -3.86 -6.72
C GLN A 296 17.19 -4.68 -5.46
N SER A 297 17.43 -5.99 -5.54
CA SER A 297 17.39 -6.85 -4.37
C SER A 297 18.69 -6.78 -3.58
N ALA A 298 18.65 -7.11 -2.29
CA ALA A 298 19.85 -7.22 -1.45
C ALA A 298 20.75 -8.38 -1.92
N GLY A 299 20.20 -9.42 -2.53
CA GLY A 299 20.93 -10.51 -3.20
C GLY A 299 21.63 -10.12 -4.50
N GLY A 300 21.46 -8.88 -4.99
CA GLY A 300 22.21 -8.33 -6.11
C GLY A 300 21.47 -8.35 -7.47
N MET A 301 20.24 -8.81 -7.54
CA MET A 301 19.44 -8.67 -8.77
C MET A 301 19.07 -7.19 -8.95
N SER A 302 19.16 -6.69 -10.16
CA SER A 302 18.86 -5.30 -10.49
C SER A 302 17.98 -5.20 -11.73
N PHE A 303 16.93 -4.41 -11.62
CA PHE A 303 15.97 -4.16 -12.69
C PHE A 303 15.77 -2.65 -12.84
N THR A 304 15.75 -2.18 -14.05
CA THR A 304 15.45 -0.77 -14.33
C THR A 304 14.20 -0.70 -15.18
N PRO A 305 13.08 -0.16 -14.66
CA PRO A 305 11.90 0.14 -15.44
C PRO A 305 12.23 1.07 -16.62
N PHE A 306 11.42 1.01 -17.66
CA PHE A 306 11.64 1.84 -18.85
C PHE A 306 11.47 3.33 -18.54
N PRO A 307 12.25 4.21 -19.21
CA PRO A 307 12.07 5.66 -19.07
C PRO A 307 10.63 6.08 -19.41
N GLY A 308 10.11 7.07 -18.68
CA GLY A 308 8.77 7.61 -18.89
C GLY A 308 7.61 6.79 -18.31
N GLU A 309 7.88 5.65 -17.69
CA GLU A 309 6.89 4.87 -16.97
C GLU A 309 6.79 5.31 -15.50
N THR A 310 5.56 5.33 -14.99
CA THR A 310 5.30 5.55 -13.56
C THR A 310 5.07 4.19 -12.90
N VAL A 311 5.94 3.83 -11.96
CA VAL A 311 5.76 2.65 -11.11
C VAL A 311 4.84 3.04 -9.96
N SER A 312 3.69 2.39 -9.86
CA SER A 312 2.72 2.64 -8.78
C SER A 312 2.83 1.65 -7.65
N ASP A 313 3.11 0.37 -7.94
CA ASP A 313 3.21 -0.66 -6.92
C ASP A 313 4.15 -1.80 -7.34
N LEU A 314 4.60 -2.60 -6.34
CA LEU A 314 5.37 -3.82 -6.54
C LEU A 314 4.56 -5.04 -6.14
N LEU A 315 4.68 -6.08 -6.96
CA LEU A 315 4.08 -7.39 -6.77
C LEU A 315 5.21 -8.40 -6.51
N CYS A 316 5.37 -8.79 -5.27
CA CYS A 316 6.43 -9.73 -4.88
C CYS A 316 5.86 -11.14 -4.78
N GLY A 317 6.27 -12.02 -5.67
CA GLY A 317 5.94 -13.44 -5.66
C GLY A 317 7.18 -14.31 -5.50
N ALA A 318 6.96 -15.60 -5.25
CA ALA A 318 8.00 -16.57 -4.91
C ALA A 318 9.19 -16.64 -5.89
N LYS A 319 9.01 -16.33 -7.16
CA LYS A 319 10.08 -16.49 -8.16
C LYS A 319 10.33 -15.26 -9.02
N ARG A 320 9.46 -14.27 -8.93
CA ARG A 320 9.55 -13.05 -9.73
C ARG A 320 8.94 -11.86 -9.03
N ILE A 321 9.44 -10.71 -9.40
CA ILE A 321 8.88 -9.42 -9.01
C ILE A 321 8.14 -8.86 -10.21
N GLY A 322 6.93 -8.34 -9.98
CA GLY A 322 6.20 -7.51 -10.92
C GLY A 322 6.14 -6.09 -10.44
N TRP A 323 5.90 -5.15 -11.33
CA TRP A 323 5.55 -3.77 -11.00
C TRP A 323 4.45 -3.26 -11.89
N THR A 324 3.50 -2.60 -11.28
CA THR A 324 2.39 -1.97 -11.99
C THR A 324 2.84 -0.65 -12.59
N VAL A 325 2.52 -0.46 -13.85
CA VAL A 325 2.77 0.77 -14.60
C VAL A 325 1.44 1.44 -14.85
N THR A 326 1.32 2.70 -14.43
CA THR A 326 0.11 3.50 -14.60
C THR A 326 0.35 4.72 -15.47
N ASP A 327 -0.72 5.23 -16.07
CA ASP A 327 -0.71 6.53 -16.72
C ASP A 327 -0.79 7.69 -15.71
N ALA A 328 -0.85 8.92 -16.21
CA ALA A 328 -1.00 10.12 -15.39
C ALA A 328 -2.33 10.18 -14.61
N ARG A 329 -3.35 9.46 -15.06
CA ARG A 329 -4.65 9.31 -14.38
C ARG A 329 -4.65 8.17 -13.35
N GLY A 330 -3.56 7.37 -13.30
CA GLY A 330 -3.40 6.17 -12.49
C GLY A 330 -4.13 4.94 -13.02
N ASP A 331 -4.56 4.97 -14.26
CA ASP A 331 -5.12 3.78 -14.90
C ASP A 331 -4.00 2.78 -15.18
N LEU A 332 -4.28 1.50 -14.90
CA LEU A 332 -3.32 0.42 -15.13
C LEU A 332 -3.05 0.28 -16.61
N LEU A 333 -1.81 0.55 -17.03
CA LEU A 333 -1.37 0.33 -18.39
C LEU A 333 -0.88 -1.10 -18.59
N ARG A 334 -0.06 -1.58 -17.65
CA ARG A 334 0.55 -2.93 -17.71
C ARG A 334 1.17 -3.35 -16.39
N VAL A 335 1.42 -4.63 -16.26
CA VAL A 335 2.34 -5.17 -15.25
C VAL A 335 3.58 -5.68 -15.98
N ARG A 336 4.74 -5.22 -15.55
CA ARG A 336 6.04 -5.71 -16.02
C ARG A 336 6.63 -6.69 -15.03
N TRP A 337 7.37 -7.65 -15.53
CA TRP A 337 7.96 -8.71 -14.74
C TRP A 337 9.48 -8.69 -14.79
N SER A 338 10.12 -9.12 -13.73
CA SER A 338 11.58 -9.22 -13.61
C SER A 338 12.23 -10.18 -14.62
N ASP A 339 11.48 -11.11 -15.18
CA ASP A 339 11.90 -12.01 -16.24
C ASP A 339 11.76 -11.42 -17.66
N GLY A 340 11.33 -10.15 -17.77
CA GLY A 340 11.10 -9.45 -19.03
C GLY A 340 9.69 -9.60 -19.59
N GLY A 341 8.84 -10.39 -18.95
CA GLY A 341 7.43 -10.55 -19.33
C GLY A 341 6.65 -9.26 -19.16
N VAL A 342 5.55 -9.13 -19.89
CA VAL A 342 4.59 -8.02 -19.79
C VAL A 342 3.18 -8.60 -19.82
N THR A 343 2.37 -8.17 -18.87
CA THR A 343 0.92 -8.38 -18.86
C THR A 343 0.26 -7.04 -19.18
N GLU A 344 -0.38 -6.93 -20.32
CA GLU A 344 -1.02 -5.68 -20.73
C GLU A 344 -2.27 -5.42 -19.88
N GLY A 345 -2.43 -4.19 -19.42
CA GLY A 345 -3.64 -3.71 -18.79
C GLY A 345 -4.70 -3.34 -19.82
N THR A 346 -5.95 -3.46 -19.43
CA THR A 346 -7.06 -2.88 -20.22
C THR A 346 -7.28 -1.46 -19.71
N GLY A 347 -7.02 -0.42 -20.50
CA GLY A 347 -7.20 0.97 -20.08
C GLY A 347 -8.58 1.27 -19.46
N GLY A 348 -8.68 2.28 -18.62
CA GLY A 348 -9.92 2.68 -17.93
C GLY A 348 -10.17 1.94 -16.62
N PHE A 349 -9.17 1.27 -16.06
CA PHE A 349 -9.25 0.61 -14.76
C PHE A 349 -8.19 1.11 -13.79
N LEU A 350 -8.61 1.32 -12.55
CA LEU A 350 -7.73 1.58 -11.41
C LEU A 350 -7.36 0.28 -10.70
N VAL A 351 -6.15 0.23 -10.21
CA VAL A 351 -5.71 -0.76 -9.23
C VAL A 351 -5.31 -0.02 -7.97
N CYS A 352 -6.04 -0.20 -6.90
CA CYS A 352 -5.65 0.27 -5.57
C CYS A 352 -4.60 -0.68 -4.98
N GLY A 353 -3.76 -0.20 -4.07
CA GLY A 353 -2.55 -0.88 -3.62
C GLY A 353 -2.70 -2.34 -3.18
N ARG A 354 -3.83 -2.74 -2.57
CA ARG A 354 -4.10 -4.14 -2.16
C ARG A 354 -4.94 -4.93 -3.14
N CYS A 355 -5.19 -4.37 -4.30
CA CYS A 355 -6.05 -4.97 -5.31
C CYS A 355 -5.27 -5.78 -6.35
N ALA A 356 -3.99 -6.03 -6.10
CA ALA A 356 -3.15 -6.89 -6.94
C ALA A 356 -2.41 -7.90 -6.06
N LEU A 357 -2.45 -9.16 -6.45
CA LEU A 357 -1.82 -10.27 -5.75
C LEU A 357 -1.11 -11.18 -6.76
N LEU A 358 0.11 -11.57 -6.45
CA LEU A 358 0.82 -12.62 -7.18
C LEU A 358 0.86 -13.89 -6.31
N ARG A 359 0.21 -14.93 -6.78
CA ARG A 359 0.10 -16.20 -6.09
C ARG A 359 0.47 -17.34 -7.00
N ASP A 360 1.38 -18.21 -6.57
CA ASP A 360 1.85 -19.40 -7.33
C ASP A 360 2.21 -19.10 -8.77
N GLY A 361 2.59 -17.86 -9.09
CA GLY A 361 2.89 -17.38 -10.42
C GLY A 361 1.69 -16.80 -11.17
N HIS A 362 0.48 -16.86 -10.62
CA HIS A 362 -0.75 -16.29 -11.18
C HIS A 362 -0.97 -14.86 -10.69
N LEU A 363 -1.29 -13.97 -11.61
CA LEU A 363 -1.60 -12.57 -11.32
C LEU A 363 -3.10 -12.38 -11.13
N LEU A 364 -3.50 -12.02 -9.92
CA LEU A 364 -4.87 -11.70 -9.57
C LEU A 364 -5.02 -10.20 -9.38
N LEU A 365 -5.96 -9.58 -10.10
CA LEU A 365 -6.22 -8.14 -10.07
C LEU A 365 -7.69 -7.87 -9.79
N ALA A 366 -7.98 -7.09 -8.77
CA ALA A 366 -9.29 -6.49 -8.55
C ALA A 366 -9.29 -5.07 -9.16
N LEU A 367 -9.91 -4.96 -10.33
CA LEU A 367 -9.88 -3.78 -11.18
C LEU A 367 -11.14 -2.93 -10.95
N THR A 368 -10.94 -1.69 -10.56
CA THR A 368 -12.04 -0.72 -10.42
C THR A 368 -12.28 0.00 -11.75
N GLY A 369 -13.46 -0.19 -12.32
CA GLY A 369 -13.84 0.44 -13.58
C GLY A 369 -14.05 1.94 -13.47
N ARG A 370 -13.64 2.68 -14.50
CA ARG A 370 -13.87 4.11 -14.65
C ARG A 370 -14.83 4.42 -15.78
N ASP A 371 -15.39 5.61 -15.77
CA ASP A 371 -16.20 6.16 -16.85
C ASP A 371 -17.36 5.22 -17.27
N GLY A 372 -17.94 4.47 -16.31
CA GLY A 372 -19.03 3.54 -16.53
C GLY A 372 -18.62 2.12 -16.89
N ALA A 373 -17.32 1.81 -16.92
CA ALA A 373 -16.85 0.43 -17.04
C ALA A 373 -17.21 -0.36 -15.76
N PRO A 374 -17.62 -1.63 -15.86
CA PRO A 374 -17.88 -2.47 -14.69
C PRO A 374 -16.56 -2.77 -13.94
N ASN A 375 -16.65 -2.94 -12.62
CA ASN A 375 -15.54 -3.47 -11.85
C ASN A 375 -15.26 -4.93 -12.26
N ARG A 376 -14.01 -5.39 -12.12
CA ARG A 376 -13.58 -6.72 -12.61
C ARG A 376 -12.66 -7.41 -11.62
N LEU A 377 -12.82 -8.72 -11.52
CA LEU A 377 -11.77 -9.61 -11.05
C LEU A 377 -11.08 -10.21 -12.29
N GLN A 378 -9.77 -10.10 -12.37
CA GLN A 378 -8.98 -10.62 -13.47
C GLN A 378 -7.90 -11.55 -12.92
N GLU A 379 -7.77 -12.74 -13.52
CA GLU A 379 -6.69 -13.68 -13.26
C GLU A 379 -6.00 -14.04 -14.57
N ASP A 380 -4.70 -13.77 -14.67
CA ASP A 380 -3.86 -14.03 -15.87
C ASP A 380 -4.47 -13.55 -17.20
N GLY A 381 -5.20 -12.44 -17.17
CA GLY A 381 -5.86 -11.86 -18.34
C GLY A 381 -7.29 -12.34 -18.59
N VAL A 382 -7.74 -13.40 -17.94
CA VAL A 382 -9.16 -13.82 -17.94
C VAL A 382 -9.89 -12.98 -16.88
N HIS A 383 -11.06 -12.45 -17.22
CA HIS A 383 -11.79 -11.58 -16.29
C HIS A 383 -13.26 -11.94 -16.16
N ALA A 384 -13.83 -11.60 -14.99
CA ALA A 384 -15.26 -11.57 -14.71
C ALA A 384 -15.68 -10.18 -14.25
N ASP A 385 -16.76 -9.68 -14.80
CA ASP A 385 -17.33 -8.40 -14.36
C ASP A 385 -18.10 -8.58 -13.06
N ILE A 386 -17.88 -7.67 -12.12
CA ILE A 386 -18.57 -7.61 -10.82
C ILE A 386 -19.28 -6.25 -10.73
N PRO A 387 -20.58 -6.18 -11.14
CA PRO A 387 -21.26 -4.90 -11.26
C PRO A 387 -21.65 -4.36 -9.88
N PHE A 388 -21.09 -3.24 -9.50
CA PHE A 388 -21.53 -2.41 -8.38
C PHE A 388 -21.00 -0.98 -8.56
N ASN A 389 -21.65 -0.02 -7.92
CA ASN A 389 -21.21 1.37 -7.90
C ASN A 389 -20.21 1.58 -6.76
N GLY A 390 -18.91 1.68 -7.06
CA GLY A 390 -17.87 1.78 -6.04
C GLY A 390 -16.54 1.26 -6.52
N TYR A 391 -15.65 0.92 -5.58
CA TYR A 391 -14.30 0.48 -5.87
C TYR A 391 -13.84 -0.66 -4.96
N PHE A 392 -12.93 -1.50 -5.45
CA PHE A 392 -12.27 -2.51 -4.66
C PHE A 392 -11.22 -1.90 -3.74
N THR A 393 -11.05 -2.51 -2.57
CA THR A 393 -10.08 -2.09 -1.55
C THR A 393 -9.02 -3.15 -1.26
N SER A 394 -9.36 -4.43 -1.45
CA SER A 394 -8.38 -5.51 -1.32
C SER A 394 -8.78 -6.76 -2.10
N VAL A 395 -7.76 -7.59 -2.39
CA VAL A 395 -7.91 -8.98 -2.82
C VAL A 395 -7.07 -9.86 -1.89
N THR A 396 -7.65 -10.96 -1.45
CA THR A 396 -6.98 -11.96 -0.58
C THR A 396 -7.41 -13.35 -1.03
N VAL A 397 -6.59 -14.35 -0.78
CA VAL A 397 -6.90 -15.77 -1.00
C VAL A 397 -6.74 -16.53 0.30
N GLU A 398 -7.75 -17.27 0.71
CA GLU A 398 -7.78 -18.13 1.89
C GLU A 398 -8.46 -19.48 1.58
#